data_300451dbc85e15165c9ce84c6c6a5a66
#
_entry.id   300451dbc85e15165c9ce84c6c6a5a66
#
_cell.length_a   1.000
_cell.length_b   1.000
_cell.length_c   1.000
_cell.angle_alpha   90.00
_cell.angle_beta   90.00
_cell.angle_gamma   90.00
#
_symmetry.space_group_name_H-M   'P 1'
#
loop_
_entity.id
_entity.type
_entity.pdbx_description
1 polymer ?
#
loop_
_entity_poly.entity_id
_entity_poly.type
_entity_poly.pdbx_seq_one_letter_code
_entity_poly.pdbx_strand_id
1 'polypeptide(L)'
;IPFVDLAHLRRSNLDKGVLTYCRHKTGQEVSITVPREAMDIINRRMAENDHPSYLLPILGQPRTGKRRQEKVLTPYQEYQCELRNLNRRLERVSVDLRLGGRLSSYTARHTWATIAFHQETPVGVISRGLGHSSVKVTETYLKPFGDKEVDRTNRKILNYVLNAV
;
A
#
# COMPACT_ATOMS: atom_id res chain seq x y z
N ILE A 1 -0.94 0.77 1.88
CA ILE A 1 -1.67 -0.24 2.68
C ILE A 1 -1.34 -1.62 2.13
N PRO A 2 -0.96 -2.62 2.96
CA PRO A 2 -0.84 -4.02 2.52
C PRO A 2 -2.19 -4.59 2.08
N PHE A 3 -2.18 -5.53 1.13
CA PHE A 3 -3.43 -6.09 0.62
C PHE A 3 -4.28 -6.78 1.69
N VAL A 4 -3.66 -7.41 2.69
CA VAL A 4 -4.40 -8.01 3.80
C VAL A 4 -5.18 -6.96 4.58
N ASP A 5 -4.58 -5.82 4.90
CA ASP A 5 -5.25 -4.73 5.61
C ASP A 5 -6.34 -4.12 4.70
N LEU A 6 -6.02 -3.86 3.42
CA LEU A 6 -6.95 -3.31 2.44
C LEU A 6 -8.21 -4.17 2.26
N ALA A 7 -8.04 -5.49 2.17
CA ALA A 7 -9.15 -6.43 1.97
C ALA A 7 -10.10 -6.51 3.17
N HIS A 8 -9.59 -6.26 4.38
CA HIS A 8 -10.37 -6.32 5.62
C HIS A 8 -10.89 -4.95 6.08
N LEU A 9 -10.65 -3.86 5.33
CA LEU A 9 -11.20 -2.55 5.69
C LEU A 9 -12.73 -2.60 5.76
N ARG A 10 -13.26 -2.01 6.82
CA ARG A 10 -14.70 -1.86 7.06
C ARG A 10 -15.15 -0.44 6.76
N ARG A 11 -16.42 -0.25 6.47
CA ARG A 11 -17.01 1.08 6.29
C ARG A 11 -16.80 1.98 7.51
N SER A 12 -16.83 1.40 8.71
CA SER A 12 -16.54 2.09 9.98
C SER A 12 -15.08 2.56 10.13
N ASN A 13 -14.16 2.08 9.31
CA ASN A 13 -12.78 2.56 9.32
C ASN A 13 -12.60 3.91 8.63
N LEU A 14 -13.60 4.36 7.85
CA LEU A 14 -13.57 5.62 7.12
C LEU A 14 -14.56 6.60 7.74
N ASP A 15 -14.05 7.66 8.33
CA ASP A 15 -14.86 8.77 8.88
C ASP A 15 -14.31 10.10 8.40
N LYS A 16 -15.19 10.96 7.84
CA LYS A 16 -14.87 12.32 7.37
C LYS A 16 -13.58 12.43 6.55
N GLY A 17 -13.32 11.44 5.69
CA GLY A 17 -12.12 11.41 4.85
C GLY A 17 -10.85 10.95 5.55
N VAL A 18 -10.95 10.50 6.79
CA VAL A 18 -9.86 9.88 7.54
C VAL A 18 -10.08 8.37 7.61
N LEU A 19 -9.08 7.61 7.17
CA LEU A 19 -9.08 6.16 7.23
C LEU A 19 -8.25 5.71 8.43
N THR A 20 -8.89 5.08 9.42
CA THR A 20 -8.23 4.56 10.64
C THR A 20 -8.42 3.05 10.73
N TYR A 21 -7.34 2.31 10.87
CA TYR A 21 -7.37 0.85 10.98
C TYR A 21 -6.15 0.32 11.74
N CYS A 22 -6.30 -0.86 12.34
CA CYS A 22 -5.19 -1.60 12.96
C CYS A 22 -4.53 -2.52 11.93
N ARG A 23 -3.22 -2.47 11.82
CA ARG A 23 -2.45 -3.35 10.94
C ARG A 23 -2.55 -4.80 11.38
N HIS A 24 -2.95 -5.68 10.47
CA HIS A 24 -3.13 -7.10 10.75
C HIS A 24 -1.83 -7.78 11.25
N LYS A 25 -0.68 -7.39 10.72
CA LYS A 25 0.63 -7.99 11.07
C LYS A 25 1.19 -7.50 12.40
N THR A 26 0.97 -6.24 12.77
CA THR A 26 1.68 -5.61 13.90
C THR A 26 0.76 -5.09 14.99
N GLY A 27 -0.57 -5.10 14.77
CA GLY A 27 -1.55 -4.49 15.67
C GLY A 27 -1.45 -2.98 15.79
N GLN A 28 -0.53 -2.34 15.07
CA GLN A 28 -0.32 -0.89 15.13
C GLN A 28 -1.49 -0.18 14.45
N GLU A 29 -2.04 0.82 15.14
CA GLU A 29 -3.03 1.71 14.56
C GLU A 29 -2.37 2.65 13.53
N VAL A 30 -3.05 2.81 12.41
CA VAL A 30 -2.67 3.70 11.32
C VAL A 30 -3.85 4.59 10.99
N SER A 31 -3.63 5.90 11.02
CA SER A 31 -4.62 6.91 10.64
C SER A 31 -4.07 7.72 9.47
N ILE A 32 -4.85 7.83 8.39
CA ILE A 32 -4.44 8.46 7.13
C ILE A 32 -5.56 9.36 6.64
N THR A 33 -5.27 10.62 6.38
CA THR A 33 -6.17 11.48 5.59
C THR A 33 -6.14 10.98 4.15
N VAL A 34 -7.28 10.60 3.62
CA VAL A 34 -7.41 10.03 2.27
C VAL A 34 -7.42 11.17 1.25
N PRO A 35 -6.48 11.21 0.28
CA PRO A 35 -6.50 12.20 -0.79
C PRO A 35 -7.78 12.10 -1.63
N ARG A 36 -8.18 13.21 -2.26
CA ARG A 36 -9.42 13.30 -3.05
C ARG A 36 -9.48 12.21 -4.13
N GLU A 37 -8.40 12.00 -4.86
CA GLU A 37 -8.32 11.01 -5.93
C GLU A 37 -8.55 9.58 -5.42
N ALA A 38 -8.05 9.27 -4.22
CA ALA A 38 -8.28 7.99 -3.58
C ALA A 38 -9.73 7.88 -3.05
N MET A 39 -10.31 8.98 -2.53
CA MET A 39 -11.71 9.01 -2.11
C MET A 39 -12.66 8.76 -3.27
N ASP A 40 -12.39 9.33 -4.44
CA ASP A 40 -13.21 9.11 -5.64
C ASP A 40 -13.22 7.63 -6.06
N ILE A 41 -12.06 6.95 -5.93
CA ILE A 41 -11.96 5.51 -6.18
C ILE A 41 -12.74 4.73 -5.12
N ILE A 42 -12.57 5.07 -3.85
CA ILE A 42 -13.26 4.40 -2.74
C ILE A 42 -14.78 4.54 -2.90
N ASN A 43 -15.28 5.75 -3.15
CA ASN A 43 -16.71 6.01 -3.30
C ASN A 43 -17.31 5.21 -4.47
N ARG A 44 -16.62 5.14 -5.60
CA ARG A 44 -17.05 4.34 -6.75
C ARG A 44 -17.13 2.86 -6.39
N ARG A 45 -16.11 2.33 -5.71
CA ARG A 45 -16.09 0.93 -5.28
C ARG A 45 -17.09 0.61 -4.19
N MET A 46 -17.37 1.56 -3.30
CA MET A 46 -18.42 1.42 -2.30
C MET A 46 -19.82 1.35 -2.93
N ALA A 47 -20.05 2.12 -3.99
CA ALA A 47 -21.32 2.08 -4.74
C ALA A 47 -21.53 0.74 -5.45
N GLU A 48 -20.46 0.04 -5.84
CA GLU A 48 -20.49 -1.30 -6.46
C GLU A 48 -20.53 -2.44 -5.41
N ASN A 49 -20.48 -2.11 -4.11
CA ASN A 49 -20.32 -3.07 -3.02
C ASN A 49 -21.59 -3.24 -2.20
N ASP A 50 -22.28 -4.34 -2.43
CA ASP A 50 -23.51 -4.71 -1.70
C ASP A 50 -23.24 -5.22 -0.27
N HIS A 51 -21.98 -5.52 0.06
CA HIS A 51 -21.64 -6.02 1.40
C HIS A 51 -21.78 -4.93 2.46
N PRO A 52 -22.56 -5.16 3.54
CA PRO A 52 -22.90 -4.11 4.50
C PRO A 52 -21.71 -3.60 5.33
N SER A 53 -20.71 -4.44 5.55
CA SER A 53 -19.62 -4.14 6.49
C SER A 53 -18.30 -3.78 5.82
N TYR A 54 -17.94 -4.42 4.69
CA TYR A 54 -16.65 -4.16 4.03
C TYR A 54 -16.67 -2.85 3.26
N LEU A 55 -15.56 -2.12 3.30
CA LEU A 55 -15.38 -0.86 2.59
C LEU A 55 -15.26 -1.10 1.07
N LEU A 56 -14.55 -2.14 0.68
CA LEU A 56 -14.25 -2.47 -0.70
C LEU A 56 -14.82 -3.85 -1.09
N PRO A 57 -15.22 -4.06 -2.35
CA PRO A 57 -15.78 -5.33 -2.83
C PRO A 57 -14.70 -6.38 -3.08
N ILE A 58 -13.91 -6.70 -2.03
CA ILE A 58 -12.82 -7.68 -2.11
C ILE A 58 -13.25 -8.99 -1.46
N LEU A 59 -13.78 -8.90 -0.22
CA LEU A 59 -14.26 -10.05 0.54
C LEU A 59 -15.77 -10.01 0.70
N GLY A 60 -16.38 -11.16 0.96
CA GLY A 60 -17.82 -11.29 1.17
C GLY A 60 -18.66 -11.11 -0.10
N GLN A 61 -18.05 -11.17 -1.30
CA GLN A 61 -18.77 -11.03 -2.56
C GLN A 61 -19.39 -12.36 -2.99
N PRO A 62 -20.62 -12.34 -3.55
CA PRO A 62 -21.22 -13.55 -4.12
C PRO A 62 -20.33 -14.06 -5.27
N ARG A 63 -20.02 -15.33 -5.23
CA ARG A 63 -19.19 -15.98 -6.25
C ARG A 63 -20.04 -16.32 -7.46
N THR A 64 -19.88 -15.57 -8.54
CA THR A 64 -20.49 -15.87 -9.83
C THR A 64 -19.64 -16.90 -10.58
N GLY A 65 -20.05 -18.16 -10.57
CA GLY A 65 -19.40 -19.21 -11.38
C GLY A 65 -20.15 -20.53 -11.32
N LYS A 66 -20.40 -21.11 -12.49
CA LYS A 66 -21.03 -22.43 -12.70
C LYS A 66 -20.10 -23.58 -12.22
N ARG A 67 -19.64 -23.61 -10.98
CA ARG A 67 -18.90 -24.76 -10.46
C ARG A 67 -19.56 -25.33 -9.23
N ARG A 68 -19.96 -26.61 -9.40
CA ARG A 68 -20.30 -27.65 -8.42
C ARG A 68 -20.01 -27.28 -6.96
N GLN A 69 -21.02 -27.53 -6.10
CA GLN A 69 -21.01 -27.54 -4.64
C GLN A 69 -20.04 -26.51 -4.06
N GLU A 70 -20.55 -25.31 -3.80
CA GLU A 70 -19.79 -24.22 -3.20
C GLU A 70 -19.32 -24.64 -1.79
N LYS A 71 -18.11 -25.11 -1.73
CA LYS A 71 -17.41 -25.24 -0.45
C LYS A 71 -17.36 -23.85 0.16
N VAL A 72 -18.07 -23.63 1.24
CA VAL A 72 -17.97 -22.38 2.01
C VAL A 72 -16.52 -22.19 2.41
N LEU A 73 -15.90 -21.15 1.86
CA LEU A 73 -14.51 -20.83 2.21
C LEU A 73 -14.45 -20.17 3.58
N THR A 74 -13.41 -20.47 4.34
CA THR A 74 -13.09 -19.65 5.51
C THR A 74 -12.65 -18.24 5.05
N PRO A 75 -12.80 -17.20 5.89
CA PRO A 75 -12.34 -15.84 5.55
C PRO A 75 -10.89 -15.78 5.09
N TYR A 76 -10.02 -16.60 5.69
CA TYR A 76 -8.62 -16.71 5.27
C TYR A 76 -8.47 -17.31 3.86
N GLN A 77 -9.22 -18.35 3.54
CA GLN A 77 -9.20 -18.97 2.20
C GLN A 77 -9.72 -18.02 1.14
N GLU A 78 -10.76 -17.26 1.45
CA GLU A 78 -11.29 -16.22 0.58
C GLU A 78 -10.23 -15.16 0.30
N TYR A 79 -9.62 -14.60 1.34
CA TYR A 79 -8.51 -13.66 1.20
C TYR A 79 -7.37 -14.20 0.33
N GLN A 80 -6.95 -15.45 0.53
CA GLN A 80 -5.89 -16.08 -0.27
C GLN A 80 -6.28 -16.23 -1.75
N CYS A 81 -7.55 -16.49 -2.03
CA CYS A 81 -8.07 -16.54 -3.39
C CYS A 81 -8.00 -15.16 -4.05
N GLU A 82 -8.46 -14.12 -3.35
CA GLU A 82 -8.47 -12.76 -3.90
C GLU A 82 -7.05 -12.19 -4.06
N LEU A 83 -6.12 -12.50 -3.17
CA LEU A 83 -4.72 -12.14 -3.33
C LEU A 83 -4.11 -12.78 -4.60
N ARG A 84 -4.39 -14.07 -4.83
CA ARG A 84 -3.93 -14.77 -6.06
C ARG A 84 -4.56 -14.17 -7.32
N ASN A 85 -5.86 -13.84 -7.27
CA ASN A 85 -6.58 -13.22 -8.37
C ASN A 85 -6.00 -11.84 -8.71
N LEU A 86 -5.74 -11.00 -7.70
CA LEU A 86 -5.09 -9.70 -7.88
C LEU A 86 -3.71 -9.85 -8.52
N ASN A 87 -2.85 -10.69 -7.95
CA ASN A 87 -1.50 -10.86 -8.47
C ASN A 87 -1.49 -11.39 -9.91
N ARG A 88 -2.41 -12.31 -10.26
CA ARG A 88 -2.57 -12.79 -11.64
C ARG A 88 -2.99 -11.67 -12.61
N ARG A 89 -3.89 -10.77 -12.17
CA ARG A 89 -4.30 -9.60 -12.97
C ARG A 89 -3.15 -8.63 -13.15
N LEU A 90 -2.40 -8.34 -12.08
CA LEU A 90 -1.20 -7.49 -12.14
C LEU A 90 -0.11 -8.07 -13.03
N GLU A 91 0.08 -9.38 -13.03
CA GLU A 91 1.03 -10.06 -13.92
C GLU A 91 0.64 -9.89 -15.39
N ARG A 92 -0.66 -10.01 -15.74
CA ARG A 92 -1.15 -9.73 -17.09
C ARG A 92 -0.86 -8.28 -17.49
N VAL A 93 -1.18 -7.32 -16.65
CA VAL A 93 -0.85 -5.89 -16.89
C VAL A 93 0.64 -5.70 -17.13
N SER A 94 1.50 -6.37 -16.37
CA SER A 94 2.96 -6.32 -16.57
C SER A 94 3.37 -6.83 -17.95
N VAL A 95 2.77 -7.91 -18.42
CA VAL A 95 3.03 -8.49 -19.75
C VAL A 95 2.51 -7.56 -20.86
N ASP A 96 1.25 -7.10 -20.73
CA ASP A 96 0.59 -6.25 -21.73
C ASP A 96 1.34 -4.92 -21.92
N LEU A 97 1.85 -4.35 -20.85
CA LEU A 97 2.64 -3.12 -20.87
C LEU A 97 4.14 -3.35 -21.08
N ARG A 98 4.59 -4.59 -21.29
CA ARG A 98 6.01 -4.97 -21.48
C ARG A 98 6.92 -4.38 -20.39
N LEU A 99 6.46 -4.36 -19.16
CA LEU A 99 7.27 -3.92 -18.03
C LEU A 99 8.36 -4.96 -17.77
N GLY A 100 9.60 -4.54 -17.63
CA GLY A 100 10.76 -5.45 -17.45
C GLY A 100 10.77 -6.24 -16.13
N GLY A 101 9.64 -6.34 -15.42
CA GLY A 101 9.53 -7.05 -14.15
C GLY A 101 8.07 -7.41 -13.80
N ARG A 102 7.91 -8.35 -12.86
CA ARG A 102 6.61 -8.83 -12.42
C ARG A 102 5.95 -7.83 -11.45
N LEU A 103 4.72 -7.43 -11.73
CA LEU A 103 3.90 -6.67 -10.79
C LEU A 103 3.24 -7.60 -9.77
N SER A 104 3.14 -7.13 -8.54
CA SER A 104 2.44 -7.80 -7.44
C SER A 104 1.73 -6.79 -6.55
N SER A 105 0.92 -7.25 -5.60
CA SER A 105 0.27 -6.40 -4.60
C SER A 105 1.26 -5.57 -3.76
N TYR A 106 2.52 -6.00 -3.69
CA TYR A 106 3.59 -5.30 -2.98
C TYR A 106 4.28 -4.22 -3.81
N THR A 107 4.19 -4.29 -5.13
CA THR A 107 4.90 -3.35 -6.04
C THR A 107 4.54 -1.90 -5.74
N ALA A 108 3.25 -1.57 -5.62
CA ALA A 108 2.82 -0.21 -5.30
C ALA A 108 3.41 0.31 -3.97
N ARG A 109 3.54 -0.57 -2.97
CA ARG A 109 4.12 -0.24 -1.68
C ARG A 109 5.63 0.04 -1.79
N HIS A 110 6.36 -0.79 -2.54
CA HIS A 110 7.78 -0.56 -2.81
C HIS A 110 8.01 0.71 -3.60
N THR A 111 7.21 0.93 -4.65
CA THR A 111 7.27 2.14 -5.47
C THR A 111 7.06 3.39 -4.63
N TRP A 112 6.03 3.41 -3.75
CA TRP A 112 5.79 4.54 -2.87
C TRP A 112 7.00 4.83 -1.96
N ALA A 113 7.56 3.79 -1.34
CA ALA A 113 8.72 3.94 -0.46
C ALA A 113 9.95 4.47 -1.21
N THR A 114 10.20 3.94 -2.41
CA THR A 114 11.32 4.36 -3.26
C THR A 114 11.16 5.81 -3.72
N ILE A 115 9.95 6.19 -4.18
CA ILE A 115 9.67 7.58 -4.58
C ILE A 115 9.85 8.52 -3.38
N ALA A 116 9.26 8.21 -2.21
CA ALA A 116 9.39 9.03 -1.02
C ALA A 116 10.88 9.21 -0.62
N PHE A 117 11.67 8.15 -0.73
CA PHE A 117 13.09 8.19 -0.44
C PHE A 117 13.86 9.10 -1.41
N HIS A 118 13.60 8.98 -2.71
CA HIS A 118 14.21 9.87 -3.71
C HIS A 118 13.74 11.34 -3.63
N GLN A 119 12.58 11.57 -2.99
CA GLN A 119 12.09 12.92 -2.66
C GLN A 119 12.66 13.43 -1.34
N GLU A 120 13.75 12.84 -0.86
CA GLU A 120 14.47 13.25 0.35
C GLU A 120 13.57 13.19 1.63
N THR A 121 12.47 12.40 1.61
CA THR A 121 11.61 12.22 2.79
C THR A 121 12.39 11.47 3.88
N PRO A 122 12.39 11.96 5.14
CA PRO A 122 13.08 11.29 6.24
C PRO A 122 12.63 9.82 6.40
N VAL A 123 13.59 8.90 6.57
CA VAL A 123 13.32 7.45 6.63
C VAL A 123 12.34 7.10 7.76
N GLY A 124 12.37 7.84 8.88
CA GLY A 124 11.40 7.69 9.96
C GLY A 124 9.96 7.98 9.53
N VAL A 125 9.74 8.99 8.66
CA VAL A 125 8.42 9.31 8.10
C VAL A 125 7.98 8.22 7.14
N ILE A 126 8.88 7.72 6.29
CA ILE A 126 8.62 6.58 5.39
C ILE A 126 8.25 5.34 6.21
N SER A 127 9.00 5.04 7.26
CA SER A 127 8.76 3.93 8.17
C SER A 127 7.37 3.99 8.80
N ARG A 128 6.99 5.15 9.30
CA ARG A 128 5.66 5.40 9.88
C ARG A 128 4.55 5.25 8.83
N GLY A 129 4.71 5.84 7.65
CA GLY A 129 3.75 5.71 6.54
C GLY A 129 3.59 4.26 6.04
N LEU A 130 4.65 3.47 6.11
CA LEU A 130 4.61 2.03 5.85
C LEU A 130 4.05 1.24 7.04
N GLY A 131 3.94 1.83 8.23
CA GLY A 131 3.55 1.16 9.47
C GLY A 131 4.54 0.07 9.87
N HIS A 132 5.83 0.29 9.71
CA HIS A 132 6.84 -0.64 10.19
C HIS A 132 7.06 -0.44 11.70
N SER A 133 7.39 -1.53 12.39
CA SER A 133 7.71 -1.49 13.83
C SER A 133 9.07 -0.88 14.13
N SER A 134 9.95 -0.79 13.13
CA SER A 134 11.25 -0.15 13.25
C SER A 134 11.74 0.42 11.92
N VAL A 135 12.58 1.45 11.99
CA VAL A 135 13.23 2.08 10.82
C VAL A 135 14.12 1.08 10.08
N LYS A 136 14.80 0.19 10.80
CA LYS A 136 15.66 -0.85 10.22
C LYS A 136 14.92 -1.72 9.17
N VAL A 137 13.64 -2.02 9.39
CA VAL A 137 12.82 -2.74 8.40
C VAL A 137 12.63 -1.90 7.13
N THR A 138 12.57 -0.57 7.25
CA THR A 138 12.43 0.33 6.11
C THR A 138 13.72 0.41 5.30
N GLU A 139 14.86 0.45 5.95
CA GLU A 139 16.18 0.50 5.30
C GLU A 139 16.43 -0.68 4.37
N THR A 140 15.89 -1.86 4.68
CA THR A 140 15.99 -3.03 3.80
C THR A 140 15.25 -2.86 2.45
N TYR A 141 14.32 -1.92 2.39
CA TYR A 141 13.57 -1.58 1.16
C TYR A 141 14.27 -0.53 0.32
N LEU A 142 15.15 0.25 0.94
CA LEU A 142 15.79 1.40 0.31
C LEU A 142 17.17 0.99 -0.17
N LYS A 143 17.49 1.30 -1.42
CA LYS A 143 18.86 1.13 -1.91
C LYS A 143 19.75 2.15 -1.18
N PRO A 144 20.96 1.78 -0.76
CA PRO A 144 21.89 2.73 -0.17
C PRO A 144 22.19 3.86 -1.15
N PHE A 145 22.42 5.06 -0.61
CA PHE A 145 22.89 6.20 -1.39
C PHE A 145 24.28 5.91 -1.97
N GLY A 146 24.48 6.32 -3.22
CA GLY A 146 25.81 6.30 -3.82
C GLY A 146 26.66 7.50 -3.36
N ASP A 147 27.96 7.43 -3.61
CA ASP A 147 28.93 8.49 -3.22
C ASP A 147 28.54 9.87 -3.74
N LYS A 148 27.92 9.94 -4.92
CA LYS A 148 27.43 11.20 -5.51
C LYS A 148 26.40 11.93 -4.66
N GLU A 149 25.50 11.20 -3.98
CA GLU A 149 24.51 11.78 -3.07
C GLU A 149 25.15 12.29 -1.82
N VAL A 150 26.17 11.60 -1.30
CA VAL A 150 26.96 12.03 -0.15
C VAL A 150 27.69 13.34 -0.49
N ASP A 151 28.34 13.41 -1.66
CA ASP A 151 29.03 14.63 -2.12
C ASP A 151 28.08 15.81 -2.33
N ARG A 152 26.89 15.56 -2.88
CA ARG A 152 25.84 16.57 -3.04
C ARG A 152 25.38 17.11 -1.69
N THR A 153 25.18 16.22 -0.71
CA THR A 153 24.77 16.60 0.64
C THR A 153 25.85 17.43 1.32
N ASN A 154 27.12 17.03 1.21
CA ASN A 154 28.23 17.78 1.76
C ASN A 154 28.31 19.21 1.18
N ARG A 155 28.11 19.37 -0.13
CA ARG A 155 28.04 20.69 -0.76
C ARG A 155 26.87 21.52 -0.27
N LYS A 156 25.68 20.93 -0.10
CA LYS A 156 24.52 21.63 0.46
C LYS A 156 24.81 22.15 1.89
N ILE A 157 25.42 21.32 2.74
CA ILE A 157 25.79 21.70 4.11
C ILE A 157 26.82 22.83 4.10
N LEU A 158 27.87 22.70 3.32
CA LEU A 158 28.89 23.74 3.20
C LEU A 158 28.31 25.08 2.74
N ASN A 159 27.47 25.05 1.70
CA ASN A 159 26.82 26.26 1.20
C ASN A 159 25.87 26.88 2.24
N TYR A 160 25.15 26.08 3.02
CA TYR A 160 24.30 26.57 4.11
C TYR A 160 25.13 27.29 5.17
N VAL A 161 26.25 26.69 5.60
CA VAL A 161 27.15 27.27 6.63
C VAL A 161 27.80 28.56 6.11
N LEU A 162 28.29 28.55 4.87
CA LEU A 162 28.96 29.71 4.26
C LEU A 162 28.02 30.90 3.98
N ASN A 163 26.73 30.64 3.74
CA ASN A 163 25.72 31.69 3.51
C ASN A 163 24.96 32.10 4.78
N ALA A 164 25.20 31.45 5.90
CA ALA A 164 24.60 31.78 7.20
C ALA A 164 25.47 32.77 8.02
N VAL A 165 26.59 33.17 7.48
CA VAL A 165 27.50 34.23 8.01
C VAL A 165 27.37 35.47 7.15
#